data_9c132f3047eaf3152515c09f8b26f1c3
#
_entry.id   9c132f3047eaf3152515c09f8b26f1c3
#
_cell.length_a   1.000
_cell.length_b   1.000
_cell.length_c   1.000
_cell.angle_alpha   90.00
_cell.angle_beta   90.00
_cell.angle_gamma   90.00
#
_symmetry.space_group_name_H-M   'P 1'
#
loop_
_entity.id
_entity.type
_entity.pdbx_description
1 polymer ?
#
loop_
_entity_poly.entity_id
_entity_poly.type
_entity_poly.pdbx_seq_one_letter_code
_entity_poly.pdbx_strand_id
1 'polypeptide(L)'
;MIYIIIALVLVVAVLCYALYYQIKGSKDQASEQEALLRDYQRRVDEQQQLLKDYRSLQENFDNVGEGYEQALELYDKMEENSRKLEERNTYLENQNKELQTANNSHSEALRQHQEFFQQLIQDLENAVDKLDPAVSGPVAGLVYKMKDATEMGSDTPIERVDNIVAEQVAKRAVAESAIDQCQYFTFQLQVSPSAASMLQTNEKQAAHALALVLDNAKKFTTDGSVTLTVDADLQASQISYTVADTGMGVPAAEAEHIFEPNVKLNSYFDGQGLGLTFARSIARRLGGDLVLDTTNTEKGARFVLTLPM
;
A
#
# COMPACT_ATOMS: atom_id res chain seq x y z
N MET A 1 3.29 -28.60 22.04
CA MET A 1 2.28 -27.90 21.21
C MET A 1 2.58 -26.39 21.02
N ILE A 2 2.81 -25.63 22.09
CA ILE A 2 3.13 -24.19 22.05
C ILE A 2 4.34 -23.88 21.14
N TYR A 3 5.43 -24.63 21.26
CA TYR A 3 6.65 -24.45 20.44
C TYR A 3 6.42 -24.71 18.95
N ILE A 4 5.51 -25.64 18.60
CA ILE A 4 5.15 -25.91 17.19
C ILE A 4 4.36 -24.74 16.62
N ILE A 5 3.46 -24.16 17.40
CA ILE A 5 2.65 -23.01 17.01
C ILE A 5 3.55 -21.78 16.81
N ILE A 6 4.49 -21.54 17.73
CA ILE A 6 5.47 -20.44 17.63
C ILE A 6 6.37 -20.61 16.39
N ALA A 7 6.86 -21.83 16.13
CA ALA A 7 7.66 -22.13 14.94
C ALA A 7 6.86 -21.90 13.65
N LEU A 8 5.58 -22.28 13.62
CA LEU A 8 4.71 -22.09 12.46
C LEU A 8 4.42 -20.60 12.20
N VAL A 9 4.20 -19.82 13.27
CA VAL A 9 4.02 -18.35 13.18
C VAL A 9 5.27 -17.67 12.66
N LEU A 10 6.45 -18.08 13.10
CA LEU A 10 7.73 -17.55 12.60
C LEU A 10 7.93 -17.88 11.10
N VAL A 11 7.63 -19.11 10.69
CA VAL A 11 7.72 -19.50 9.28
C VAL A 11 6.77 -18.66 8.41
N VAL A 12 5.53 -18.46 8.85
CA VAL A 12 4.57 -17.64 8.11
C VAL A 12 4.99 -16.17 8.06
N ALA A 13 5.53 -15.62 9.15
CA ALA A 13 6.05 -14.27 9.16
C ALA A 13 7.21 -14.08 8.15
N VAL A 14 8.13 -15.06 8.08
CA VAL A 14 9.23 -15.06 7.09
C VAL A 14 8.70 -15.15 5.66
N LEU A 15 7.69 -15.98 5.42
CA LEU A 15 7.06 -16.13 4.11
C LEU A 15 6.29 -14.86 3.69
N CYS A 16 5.57 -14.21 4.61
CA CYS A 16 4.92 -12.93 4.36
C CYS A 16 5.94 -11.82 4.04
N TYR A 17 7.06 -11.80 4.75
CA TYR A 17 8.17 -10.89 4.47
C TYR A 17 8.79 -11.13 3.09
N ALA A 18 9.03 -12.39 2.72
CA ALA A 18 9.52 -12.78 1.40
C ALA A 18 8.53 -12.37 0.28
N LEU A 19 7.23 -12.58 0.50
CA LEU A 19 6.16 -12.18 -0.42
C LEU A 19 6.10 -10.65 -0.61
N TYR A 20 6.26 -9.90 0.47
CA TYR A 20 6.35 -8.44 0.40
C TYR A 20 7.53 -7.97 -0.46
N TYR A 21 8.73 -8.56 -0.29
CA TYR A 21 9.89 -8.24 -1.12
C TYR A 21 9.71 -8.64 -2.58
N GLN A 22 9.01 -9.74 -2.83
CA GLN A 22 8.68 -10.23 -4.16
C GLN A 22 7.67 -9.30 -4.88
N ILE A 23 6.66 -8.79 -4.16
CA ILE A 23 5.71 -7.79 -4.66
C ILE A 23 6.41 -6.45 -4.95
N LYS A 24 7.34 -6.04 -4.09
CA LYS A 24 8.14 -4.83 -4.31
C LYS A 24 9.03 -4.97 -5.54
N GLY A 25 9.71 -6.10 -5.73
CA GLY A 25 10.51 -6.40 -6.92
C GLY A 25 9.69 -6.41 -8.22
N SER A 26 8.44 -6.87 -8.16
CA SER A 26 7.50 -6.83 -9.29
C SER A 26 7.10 -5.39 -9.69
N LYS A 27 6.95 -4.48 -8.72
CA LYS A 27 6.69 -3.05 -9.03
C LYS A 27 7.90 -2.35 -9.66
N ASP A 28 9.09 -2.69 -9.20
CA ASP A 28 10.33 -2.15 -9.79
C ASP A 28 10.52 -2.65 -11.24
N GLN A 29 10.19 -3.92 -11.52
CA GLN A 29 10.20 -4.49 -12.88
C GLN A 29 9.16 -3.86 -13.81
N ALA A 30 7.96 -3.56 -13.32
CA ALA A 30 6.93 -2.87 -14.10
C ALA A 30 7.36 -1.44 -14.48
N SER A 31 8.05 -0.73 -13.58
CA SER A 31 8.60 0.60 -13.84
C SER A 31 9.74 0.56 -14.88
N GLU A 32 10.57 -0.47 -14.86
CA GLU A 32 11.63 -0.72 -15.84
C GLU A 32 11.05 -1.03 -17.23
N GLN A 33 9.95 -1.78 -17.27
CA GLN A 33 9.23 -2.11 -18.49
C GLN A 33 8.56 -0.89 -19.15
N GLU A 34 7.97 0.00 -18.35
CA GLU A 34 7.43 1.27 -18.86
C GLU A 34 8.53 2.22 -19.38
N ALA A 35 9.70 2.22 -18.75
CA ALA A 35 10.84 3.00 -19.22
C ALA A 35 11.36 2.49 -20.57
N LEU A 36 11.42 1.17 -20.72
CA LEU A 36 11.81 0.50 -21.97
C LEU A 36 10.83 0.78 -23.12
N LEU A 37 9.52 0.77 -22.80
CA LEU A 37 8.46 1.08 -23.78
C LEU A 37 8.54 2.53 -24.27
N ARG A 38 8.85 3.47 -23.35
CA ARG A 38 9.07 4.89 -23.70
C ARG A 38 10.32 5.10 -24.57
N ASP A 39 11.40 4.37 -24.30
CA ASP A 39 12.62 4.42 -25.14
C ASP A 39 12.36 3.83 -26.54
N TYR A 40 11.57 2.75 -26.62
CA TYR A 40 11.11 2.17 -27.88
C TYR A 40 10.25 3.15 -28.69
N GLN A 41 9.24 3.76 -28.05
CA GLN A 41 8.37 4.74 -28.74
C GLN A 41 9.17 5.92 -29.28
N ARG A 42 10.12 6.45 -28.47
CA ARG A 42 10.99 7.54 -28.90
C ARG A 42 11.85 7.15 -30.11
N ARG A 43 12.38 5.91 -30.15
CA ARG A 43 13.17 5.42 -31.31
C ARG A 43 12.33 5.21 -32.56
N VAL A 44 11.07 4.81 -32.39
CA VAL A 44 10.12 4.72 -33.51
C VAL A 44 9.84 6.11 -34.08
N ASP A 45 9.64 7.12 -33.23
CA ASP A 45 9.43 8.49 -33.64
C ASP A 45 10.68 9.08 -34.30
N GLU A 46 11.87 8.80 -33.76
CA GLU A 46 13.16 9.17 -34.37
C GLU A 46 13.35 8.50 -35.75
N GLN A 47 12.95 7.25 -35.89
CA GLN A 47 13.00 6.50 -37.14
C GLN A 47 12.02 7.08 -38.19
N GLN A 48 10.81 7.43 -37.77
CA GLN A 48 9.83 8.09 -38.64
C GLN A 48 10.34 9.48 -39.11
N GLN A 49 10.98 10.20 -38.19
CA GLN A 49 11.60 11.48 -38.55
C GLN A 49 12.75 11.27 -39.56
N LEU A 50 13.62 10.28 -39.35
CA LEU A 50 14.71 9.92 -40.25
C LEU A 50 14.20 9.55 -41.65
N LEU A 51 13.10 8.77 -41.73
CA LEU A 51 12.46 8.40 -43.01
C LEU A 51 11.85 9.60 -43.74
N LYS A 52 11.35 10.58 -43.01
CA LYS A 52 10.76 11.79 -43.55
C LYS A 52 11.82 12.73 -44.11
N ASP A 53 12.94 12.89 -43.39
CA ASP A 53 14.10 13.70 -43.80
C ASP A 53 14.76 13.14 -45.06
N TYR A 54 14.83 11.82 -45.19
CA TYR A 54 15.30 11.15 -46.37
C TYR A 54 14.47 11.45 -47.63
N ARG A 55 13.13 11.41 -47.51
CA ARG A 55 12.25 11.72 -48.66
C ARG A 55 12.44 13.16 -49.12
N SER A 56 12.58 14.08 -48.19
CA SER A 56 12.83 15.49 -48.48
C SER A 56 14.20 15.69 -49.15
N LEU A 57 15.21 14.95 -48.73
CA LEU A 57 16.53 14.98 -49.33
C LEU A 57 16.53 14.44 -50.76
N GLN A 58 15.84 13.33 -50.99
CA GLN A 58 15.65 12.71 -52.31
C GLN A 58 14.96 13.67 -53.30
N GLU A 59 13.90 14.36 -52.87
CA GLU A 59 13.20 15.38 -53.66
C GLU A 59 14.11 16.57 -53.98
N ASN A 60 14.96 16.98 -53.03
CA ASN A 60 15.94 18.06 -53.25
C ASN A 60 17.09 17.65 -54.19
N PHE A 61 17.53 16.38 -54.15
CA PHE A 61 18.60 15.86 -55.00
C PHE A 61 18.14 15.52 -56.43
N ASP A 62 16.88 15.10 -56.58
CA ASP A 62 16.25 14.88 -57.91
C ASP A 62 16.22 16.19 -58.74
N ASN A 63 16.24 17.35 -58.06
CA ASN A 63 16.27 18.68 -58.68
C ASN A 63 17.67 19.22 -58.99
N VAL A 64 18.70 18.55 -58.49
CA VAL A 64 20.10 19.01 -58.67
C VAL A 64 20.95 17.84 -59.20
N GLY A 65 21.07 17.73 -60.50
CA GLY A 65 21.65 16.59 -61.24
C GLY A 65 23.11 16.20 -60.92
N GLU A 66 23.78 16.83 -59.98
CA GLU A 66 25.16 16.51 -59.56
C GLU A 66 25.24 15.74 -58.23
N GLY A 67 24.12 15.55 -57.53
CA GLY A 67 24.09 14.93 -56.19
C GLY A 67 23.72 13.43 -56.16
N TYR A 68 23.50 12.80 -57.28
CA TYR A 68 22.92 11.44 -57.36
C TYR A 68 23.77 10.37 -56.66
N GLU A 69 25.09 10.40 -56.80
CA GLU A 69 25.99 9.44 -56.15
C GLU A 69 25.99 9.60 -54.60
N GLN A 70 25.95 10.86 -54.12
CA GLN A 70 25.87 11.12 -52.67
C GLN A 70 24.51 10.73 -52.09
N ALA A 71 23.43 10.88 -52.87
CA ALA A 71 22.09 10.46 -52.47
C ALA A 71 21.97 8.92 -52.39
N LEU A 72 22.59 8.18 -53.33
CA LEU A 72 22.64 6.73 -53.28
C LEU A 72 23.40 6.20 -52.06
N GLU A 73 24.57 6.80 -51.77
CA GLU A 73 25.34 6.39 -50.59
C GLU A 73 24.60 6.68 -49.28
N LEU A 74 23.81 7.74 -49.23
CA LEU A 74 22.93 8.05 -48.08
C LEU A 74 21.77 7.06 -47.96
N TYR A 75 21.23 6.68 -49.13
CA TYR A 75 20.14 5.66 -49.18
C TYR A 75 20.60 4.33 -48.62
N ASP A 76 21.74 3.82 -49.08
CA ASP A 76 22.31 2.55 -48.61
C ASP A 76 22.56 2.57 -47.08
N LYS A 77 23.09 3.71 -46.59
CA LYS A 77 23.28 3.90 -45.13
C LYS A 77 21.96 3.95 -44.36
N MET A 78 20.94 4.59 -44.93
CA MET A 78 19.60 4.64 -44.32
C MET A 78 18.91 3.29 -44.34
N GLU A 79 19.02 2.52 -45.43
CA GLU A 79 18.48 1.17 -45.53
C GLU A 79 19.16 0.23 -44.53
N GLU A 80 20.49 0.33 -44.39
CA GLU A 80 21.22 -0.45 -43.38
C GLU A 80 20.81 -0.05 -41.97
N ASN A 81 20.61 1.26 -41.69
CA ASN A 81 20.14 1.73 -40.41
C ASN A 81 18.68 1.30 -40.12
N SER A 82 17.81 1.35 -41.13
CA SER A 82 16.43 0.89 -41.03
C SER A 82 16.39 -0.61 -40.68
N ARG A 83 17.21 -1.43 -41.36
CA ARG A 83 17.30 -2.86 -41.03
C ARG A 83 17.81 -3.09 -39.60
N LYS A 84 18.84 -2.38 -39.16
CA LYS A 84 19.37 -2.46 -37.81
C LYS A 84 18.30 -2.11 -36.75
N LEU A 85 17.48 -1.10 -37.06
CA LEU A 85 16.37 -0.69 -36.20
C LEU A 85 15.23 -1.71 -36.18
N GLU A 86 14.87 -2.31 -37.31
CA GLU A 86 13.90 -3.42 -37.36
C GLU A 86 14.38 -4.64 -36.56
N GLU A 87 15.65 -5.02 -36.72
CA GLU A 87 16.26 -6.11 -35.94
C GLU A 87 16.19 -5.78 -34.42
N ARG A 88 16.47 -4.52 -34.08
CA ARG A 88 16.39 -4.05 -32.68
C ARG A 88 14.96 -4.03 -32.16
N ASN A 89 14.00 -3.63 -32.98
CA ASN A 89 12.59 -3.62 -32.65
C ASN A 89 12.09 -5.04 -32.37
N THR A 90 12.39 -5.97 -33.27
CA THR A 90 12.04 -7.40 -33.09
C THR A 90 12.66 -7.97 -31.82
N TYR A 91 13.89 -7.62 -31.51
CA TYR A 91 14.54 -8.04 -30.28
C TYR A 91 13.81 -7.50 -29.04
N LEU A 92 13.46 -6.19 -29.05
CA LEU A 92 12.75 -5.55 -27.94
C LEU A 92 11.32 -6.08 -27.76
N GLU A 93 10.62 -6.37 -28.88
CA GLU A 93 9.30 -7.01 -28.83
C GLU A 93 9.36 -8.39 -28.18
N ASN A 94 10.38 -9.20 -28.55
CA ASN A 94 10.58 -10.51 -27.94
C ASN A 94 10.88 -10.38 -26.44
N GLN A 95 11.77 -9.48 -26.04
CA GLN A 95 12.03 -9.22 -24.62
C GLN A 95 10.77 -8.77 -23.86
N ASN A 96 9.98 -7.88 -24.46
CA ASN A 96 8.72 -7.44 -23.87
C ASN A 96 7.74 -8.59 -23.66
N LYS A 97 7.64 -9.50 -24.64
CA LYS A 97 6.80 -10.68 -24.54
C LYS A 97 7.28 -11.64 -23.45
N GLU A 98 8.59 -11.84 -23.33
CA GLU A 98 9.18 -12.66 -22.27
C GLU A 98 8.90 -12.03 -20.87
N LEU A 99 9.11 -10.72 -20.73
CA LEU A 99 8.81 -9.99 -19.49
C LEU A 99 7.32 -10.03 -19.12
N GLN A 100 6.43 -9.86 -20.09
CA GLN A 100 4.99 -10.00 -19.86
C GLN A 100 4.63 -11.41 -19.39
N THR A 101 5.21 -12.43 -20.01
CA THR A 101 4.98 -13.82 -19.63
C THR A 101 5.49 -14.11 -18.22
N ALA A 102 6.70 -13.62 -17.89
CA ALA A 102 7.27 -13.73 -16.56
C ALA A 102 6.43 -12.97 -15.50
N ASN A 103 5.95 -11.78 -15.83
CA ASN A 103 5.10 -10.98 -14.95
C ASN A 103 3.74 -11.66 -14.68
N ASN A 104 3.13 -12.22 -15.73
CA ASN A 104 1.87 -12.97 -15.59
C ASN A 104 2.06 -14.23 -14.74
N SER A 105 3.15 -14.97 -14.98
CA SER A 105 3.51 -16.13 -14.16
C SER A 105 3.76 -15.77 -12.69
N HIS A 106 4.42 -14.63 -12.44
CA HIS A 106 4.66 -14.10 -11.09
C HIS A 106 3.36 -13.71 -10.39
N SER A 107 2.49 -13.00 -11.11
CA SER A 107 1.19 -12.58 -10.59
C SER A 107 0.31 -13.78 -10.23
N GLU A 108 0.33 -14.83 -11.06
CA GLU A 108 -0.41 -16.07 -10.76
C GLU A 108 0.17 -16.81 -9.56
N ALA A 109 1.51 -16.89 -9.44
CA ALA A 109 2.15 -17.49 -8.27
C ALA A 109 1.84 -16.72 -6.99
N LEU A 110 1.82 -15.38 -7.04
CA LEU A 110 1.43 -14.53 -5.92
C LEU A 110 -0.02 -14.77 -5.50
N ARG A 111 -0.94 -14.87 -6.47
CA ARG A 111 -2.34 -15.19 -6.22
C ARG A 111 -2.50 -16.55 -5.52
N GLN A 112 -1.81 -17.57 -6.01
CA GLN A 112 -1.83 -18.90 -5.39
C GLN A 112 -1.27 -18.89 -3.96
N HIS A 113 -0.18 -18.14 -3.72
CA HIS A 113 0.35 -17.96 -2.38
C HIS A 113 -0.63 -17.24 -1.45
N GLN A 114 -1.31 -16.19 -1.93
CA GLN A 114 -2.33 -15.49 -1.14
C GLN A 114 -3.49 -16.42 -0.76
N GLU A 115 -4.00 -17.20 -1.71
CA GLU A 115 -5.06 -18.18 -1.45
C GLU A 115 -4.63 -19.23 -0.44
N PHE A 116 -3.40 -19.74 -0.58
CA PHE A 116 -2.84 -20.69 0.38
C PHE A 116 -2.72 -20.08 1.80
N PHE A 117 -2.24 -18.85 1.92
CA PHE A 117 -2.15 -18.18 3.21
C PHE A 117 -3.51 -17.89 3.83
N GLN A 118 -4.49 -17.49 3.03
CA GLN A 118 -5.86 -17.31 3.50
C GLN A 118 -6.43 -18.61 4.07
N GLN A 119 -6.19 -19.73 3.37
CA GLN A 119 -6.62 -21.04 3.87
C GLN A 119 -5.93 -21.42 5.18
N LEU A 120 -4.61 -21.21 5.28
CA LEU A 120 -3.87 -21.48 6.53
C LEU A 120 -4.37 -20.61 7.70
N ILE A 121 -4.67 -19.34 7.45
CA ILE A 121 -5.21 -18.43 8.47
C ILE A 121 -6.56 -18.94 8.93
N GLN A 122 -7.44 -19.35 8.02
CA GLN A 122 -8.75 -19.91 8.36
C GLN A 122 -8.63 -21.18 9.19
N ASP A 123 -7.69 -22.05 8.84
CA ASP A 123 -7.43 -23.29 9.59
C ASP A 123 -6.88 -22.98 11.00
N LEU A 124 -6.05 -21.94 11.14
CA LEU A 124 -5.54 -21.47 12.42
C LEU A 124 -6.66 -20.81 13.26
N GLU A 125 -7.52 -19.97 12.67
CA GLU A 125 -8.70 -19.41 13.36
C GLU A 125 -9.57 -20.53 13.93
N ASN A 126 -9.88 -21.54 13.13
CA ASN A 126 -10.66 -22.71 13.56
C ASN A 126 -9.97 -23.57 14.65
N ALA A 127 -8.64 -23.57 14.67
CA ALA A 127 -7.88 -24.26 15.70
C ALA A 127 -7.82 -23.46 17.01
N VAL A 128 -7.71 -22.14 16.92
CA VAL A 128 -7.72 -21.22 18.09
C VAL A 128 -9.03 -21.26 18.83
N ASP A 129 -10.15 -21.33 18.12
CA ASP A 129 -11.50 -21.43 18.71
C ASP A 129 -11.69 -22.69 19.57
N LYS A 130 -10.85 -23.69 19.38
CA LYS A 130 -10.86 -24.96 20.15
C LYS A 130 -9.91 -24.98 21.34
N LEU A 131 -9.11 -23.90 21.53
CA LEU A 131 -8.14 -23.78 22.62
C LEU A 131 -8.78 -23.29 23.89
N ASP A 132 -8.12 -23.58 25.02
CA ASP A 132 -8.48 -23.03 26.34
C ASP A 132 -8.47 -21.49 26.28
N PRO A 133 -9.46 -20.77 26.84
CA PRO A 133 -9.54 -19.31 26.82
C PRO A 133 -8.27 -18.56 27.30
N ALA A 134 -7.51 -19.19 28.21
CA ALA A 134 -6.27 -18.63 28.73
C ALA A 134 -5.15 -18.55 27.65
N VAL A 135 -5.22 -19.41 26.63
CA VAL A 135 -4.22 -19.52 25.55
C VAL A 135 -4.72 -18.94 24.23
N SER A 136 -6.03 -19.02 24.00
CA SER A 136 -6.66 -18.58 22.75
C SER A 136 -6.46 -17.08 22.46
N GLY A 137 -6.53 -16.23 23.49
CA GLY A 137 -6.40 -14.77 23.31
C GLY A 137 -5.08 -14.31 22.67
N PRO A 138 -3.90 -14.66 23.23
CA PRO A 138 -2.61 -14.31 22.64
C PRO A 138 -2.40 -14.90 21.24
N VAL A 139 -2.88 -16.14 21.00
CA VAL A 139 -2.73 -16.80 19.69
C VAL A 139 -3.67 -16.17 18.66
N ALA A 140 -4.90 -15.83 19.02
CA ALA A 140 -5.82 -15.09 18.17
C ALA A 140 -5.23 -13.75 17.71
N GLY A 141 -4.57 -13.01 18.61
CA GLY A 141 -3.87 -11.77 18.27
C GLY A 141 -2.77 -11.95 17.23
N LEU A 142 -2.05 -13.08 17.24
CA LEU A 142 -1.06 -13.41 16.24
C LEU A 142 -1.70 -13.78 14.89
N VAL A 143 -2.76 -14.57 14.89
CA VAL A 143 -3.52 -14.94 13.69
C VAL A 143 -4.12 -13.69 13.04
N TYR A 144 -4.60 -12.74 13.84
CA TYR A 144 -5.12 -11.48 13.34
C TYR A 144 -4.04 -10.66 12.62
N LYS A 145 -2.84 -10.54 13.19
CA LYS A 145 -1.69 -9.87 12.54
C LYS A 145 -1.25 -10.56 11.26
N MET A 146 -1.34 -11.88 11.21
CA MET A 146 -1.06 -12.64 9.99
C MET A 146 -2.09 -12.34 8.89
N LYS A 147 -3.38 -12.25 9.27
CA LYS A 147 -4.46 -11.88 8.36
C LYS A 147 -4.25 -10.49 7.77
N ASP A 148 -3.97 -9.50 8.62
CA ASP A 148 -3.63 -8.14 8.18
C ASP A 148 -2.45 -8.17 7.18
N ALA A 149 -1.40 -8.97 7.46
CA ALA A 149 -0.24 -9.07 6.60
C ALA A 149 -0.57 -9.67 5.22
N THR A 150 -1.48 -10.63 5.13
CA THR A 150 -1.89 -11.22 3.84
C THR A 150 -2.84 -10.33 3.04
N GLU A 151 -3.61 -9.49 3.73
CA GLU A 151 -4.49 -8.51 3.10
C GLU A 151 -3.75 -7.22 2.70
N MET A 152 -2.51 -7.06 3.15
CA MET A 152 -1.67 -5.92 2.80
C MET A 152 -1.36 -5.92 1.29
N GLY A 153 -1.72 -4.82 0.63
CA GLY A 153 -1.60 -4.69 -0.83
C GLY A 153 -2.80 -5.18 -1.62
N SER A 154 -3.86 -5.67 -0.95
CA SER A 154 -5.15 -5.87 -1.59
C SER A 154 -5.85 -4.52 -1.75
N ASP A 155 -6.20 -4.16 -2.99
CA ASP A 155 -7.04 -3.00 -3.30
C ASP A 155 -8.53 -3.36 -3.32
N THR A 156 -8.89 -4.60 -2.94
CA THR A 156 -10.28 -5.06 -2.93
C THR A 156 -11.08 -4.28 -1.88
N PRO A 157 -12.16 -3.58 -2.29
CA PRO A 157 -13.00 -2.84 -1.35
C PRO A 157 -13.60 -3.77 -0.29
N ILE A 158 -13.67 -3.28 0.94
CA ILE A 158 -14.36 -3.98 2.03
C ILE A 158 -15.84 -3.65 1.95
N GLU A 159 -16.68 -4.68 1.97
CA GLU A 159 -18.14 -4.49 1.97
C GLU A 159 -18.58 -3.76 3.23
N ARG A 160 -19.36 -2.69 3.05
CA ARG A 160 -19.93 -1.86 4.12
C ARG A 160 -21.35 -2.35 4.44
N VAL A 161 -21.42 -3.39 5.26
CA VAL A 161 -22.68 -4.11 5.56
C VAL A 161 -23.41 -3.58 6.79
N ASP A 162 -22.67 -2.85 7.66
CA ASP A 162 -23.23 -2.38 8.94
C ASP A 162 -23.72 -0.93 8.81
N ASN A 163 -24.83 -0.64 9.46
CA ASN A 163 -25.40 0.71 9.53
C ASN A 163 -25.47 1.12 11.01
N ILE A 164 -24.49 1.87 11.46
CA ILE A 164 -24.22 2.15 12.89
C ILE A 164 -23.93 3.61 13.13
N VAL A 165 -23.93 4.05 14.38
CA VAL A 165 -23.43 5.38 14.75
C VAL A 165 -21.91 5.37 14.90
N ALA A 166 -21.26 6.45 14.51
CA ALA A 166 -19.81 6.57 14.52
C ALA A 166 -19.17 6.29 15.90
N GLU A 167 -19.86 6.64 16.97
CA GLU A 167 -19.41 6.36 18.33
C GLU A 167 -19.22 4.85 18.62
N GLN A 168 -19.98 3.95 17.98
CA GLN A 168 -19.84 2.50 18.18
C GLN A 168 -18.48 2.00 17.70
N VAL A 169 -18.01 2.50 16.55
CA VAL A 169 -16.66 2.20 16.04
C VAL A 169 -15.60 2.63 17.06
N ALA A 170 -15.72 3.86 17.60
CA ALA A 170 -14.78 4.38 18.58
C ALA A 170 -14.77 3.53 19.87
N LYS A 171 -15.95 3.19 20.42
CA LYS A 171 -16.06 2.35 21.62
C LYS A 171 -15.46 0.96 21.42
N ARG A 172 -15.71 0.37 20.26
CA ARG A 172 -15.14 -0.94 19.92
C ARG A 172 -13.62 -0.87 19.77
N ALA A 173 -13.09 0.14 19.13
CA ALA A 173 -11.65 0.34 18.98
C ALA A 173 -10.96 0.58 20.34
N VAL A 174 -11.58 1.34 21.24
CA VAL A 174 -11.09 1.53 22.61
C VAL A 174 -11.05 0.20 23.37
N ALA A 175 -12.09 -0.61 23.26
CA ALA A 175 -12.14 -1.93 23.91
C ALA A 175 -11.09 -2.89 23.31
N GLU A 176 -10.85 -2.85 22.00
CA GLU A 176 -9.87 -3.70 21.32
C GLU A 176 -8.43 -3.32 21.69
N SER A 177 -8.09 -2.03 21.71
CA SER A 177 -6.77 -1.53 22.08
C SER A 177 -6.51 -1.53 23.60
N ALA A 178 -7.57 -1.59 24.40
CA ALA A 178 -7.52 -1.42 25.86
C ALA A 178 -6.72 -0.16 26.29
N ILE A 179 -6.83 0.93 25.53
CA ILE A 179 -6.10 2.18 25.78
C ILE A 179 -6.59 2.89 27.05
N ASP A 180 -7.86 2.75 27.38
CA ASP A 180 -8.51 3.28 28.59
C ASP A 180 -8.01 2.64 29.88
N GLN A 181 -7.37 1.47 29.80
CA GLN A 181 -6.77 0.76 30.94
C GLN A 181 -5.31 1.16 31.19
N CYS A 182 -4.75 2.01 30.33
CA CYS A 182 -3.37 2.45 30.46
C CYS A 182 -3.21 3.42 31.66
N GLN A 183 -2.18 3.16 32.49
CA GLN A 183 -1.92 3.94 33.70
C GLN A 183 -0.85 5.04 33.52
N TYR A 184 -0.18 5.11 32.35
CA TYR A 184 0.94 6.01 32.11
C TYR A 184 0.51 7.37 31.57
N PHE A 185 -0.70 7.46 31.00
CA PHE A 185 -1.26 8.70 30.46
C PHE A 185 -2.79 8.73 30.70
N THR A 186 -3.39 9.91 30.50
CA THR A 186 -4.86 10.08 30.56
C THR A 186 -5.46 9.83 29.18
N PHE A 187 -6.43 8.91 29.07
CA PHE A 187 -7.20 8.73 27.85
C PHE A 187 -8.52 9.50 27.91
N GLN A 188 -8.93 10.13 26.82
CA GLN A 188 -10.21 10.84 26.69
C GLN A 188 -10.88 10.50 25.37
N LEU A 189 -12.16 10.11 25.42
CA LEU A 189 -13.03 9.97 24.25
C LEU A 189 -13.97 11.17 24.19
N GLN A 190 -13.90 11.94 23.12
CA GLN A 190 -14.74 13.11 22.84
C GLN A 190 -15.58 12.82 21.60
N VAL A 191 -16.89 12.90 21.74
CA VAL A 191 -17.84 12.64 20.64
C VAL A 191 -18.62 13.92 20.41
N SER A 192 -18.49 14.50 19.22
CA SER A 192 -19.25 15.70 18.88
C SER A 192 -20.72 15.36 18.61
N PRO A 193 -21.66 16.32 18.81
CA PRO A 193 -23.06 16.09 18.50
C PRO A 193 -23.32 15.71 17.03
N SER A 194 -22.50 16.16 16.10
CA SER A 194 -22.53 15.82 14.67
C SER A 194 -22.25 14.33 14.40
N ALA A 195 -21.43 13.69 15.24
CA ALA A 195 -21.08 12.27 15.17
C ALA A 195 -22.22 11.31 15.54
N ALA A 196 -23.40 11.81 15.96
CA ALA A 196 -24.61 11.01 16.10
C ALA A 196 -25.20 10.55 14.75
N SER A 197 -24.60 10.96 13.63
CA SER A 197 -24.97 10.55 12.30
C SER A 197 -24.72 9.05 12.06
N MET A 198 -25.55 8.46 11.20
CA MET A 198 -25.42 7.08 10.78
C MET A 198 -24.24 6.94 9.82
N LEU A 199 -23.47 5.90 10.01
CA LEU A 199 -22.31 5.53 9.20
C LEU A 199 -22.59 4.15 8.58
N GLN A 200 -22.51 4.05 7.26
CA GLN A 200 -22.52 2.75 6.60
C GLN A 200 -21.08 2.27 6.40
N THR A 201 -20.68 1.21 7.12
CA THR A 201 -19.30 0.72 7.10
C THR A 201 -19.26 -0.78 7.40
N ASN A 202 -18.07 -1.33 7.54
CA ASN A 202 -17.83 -2.60 8.24
C ASN A 202 -17.32 -2.27 9.64
N GLU A 203 -18.17 -2.41 10.65
CA GLU A 203 -17.87 -2.02 12.04
C GLU A 203 -16.57 -2.65 12.55
N LYS A 204 -16.41 -3.95 12.30
CA LYS A 204 -15.24 -4.70 12.77
C LYS A 204 -13.94 -4.18 12.16
N GLN A 205 -13.92 -3.97 10.86
CA GLN A 205 -12.73 -3.51 10.16
C GLN A 205 -12.42 -2.03 10.47
N ALA A 206 -13.45 -1.18 10.54
CA ALA A 206 -13.29 0.22 10.90
C ALA A 206 -12.75 0.37 12.35
N ALA A 207 -13.29 -0.39 13.29
CA ALA A 207 -12.79 -0.41 14.66
C ALA A 207 -11.37 -0.94 14.76
N HIS A 208 -11.03 -1.98 14.00
CA HIS A 208 -9.68 -2.51 13.96
C HIS A 208 -8.67 -1.50 13.42
N ALA A 209 -8.98 -0.83 12.31
CA ALA A 209 -8.12 0.24 11.80
C ALA A 209 -7.87 1.34 12.83
N LEU A 210 -8.93 1.77 13.54
CA LEU A 210 -8.81 2.77 14.61
C LEU A 210 -8.03 2.24 15.81
N ALA A 211 -8.21 0.97 16.19
CA ALA A 211 -7.47 0.33 17.29
C ALA A 211 -5.97 0.30 17.02
N LEU A 212 -5.54 0.03 15.79
CA LEU A 212 -4.13 0.08 15.39
C LEU A 212 -3.53 1.49 15.56
N VAL A 213 -4.31 2.54 15.30
CA VAL A 213 -3.88 3.92 15.54
C VAL A 213 -3.80 4.22 17.04
N LEU A 214 -4.77 3.75 17.83
CA LEU A 214 -4.76 3.88 19.29
C LEU A 214 -3.59 3.11 19.93
N ASP A 215 -3.27 1.92 19.43
CA ASP A 215 -2.09 1.15 19.85
C ASP A 215 -0.79 1.90 19.54
N ASN A 216 -0.74 2.58 18.41
CA ASN A 216 0.39 3.45 18.08
C ASN A 216 0.51 4.60 19.08
N ALA A 217 -0.57 5.31 19.38
CA ALA A 217 -0.58 6.37 20.37
C ALA A 217 -0.18 5.87 21.77
N LYS A 218 -0.73 4.72 22.20
CA LYS A 218 -0.39 4.04 23.45
C LYS A 218 1.09 3.69 23.56
N LYS A 219 1.69 3.27 22.45
CA LYS A 219 3.11 2.87 22.39
C LYS A 219 4.05 4.06 22.53
N PHE A 220 3.72 5.21 21.94
CA PHE A 220 4.61 6.36 21.84
C PHE A 220 4.30 7.48 22.87
N THR A 221 3.29 7.28 23.71
CA THR A 221 2.96 8.19 24.81
C THR A 221 3.34 7.56 26.14
N THR A 222 4.41 8.05 26.75
CA THR A 222 4.92 7.57 28.04
C THR A 222 4.34 8.34 29.22
N ASP A 223 3.88 9.56 28.98
CA ASP A 223 3.21 10.45 29.93
C ASP A 223 2.31 11.44 29.18
N GLY A 224 1.40 12.10 29.89
CA GLY A 224 0.51 13.12 29.32
C GLY A 224 -0.87 12.60 28.96
N SER A 225 -1.32 12.75 27.70
CA SER A 225 -2.67 12.38 27.29
C SER A 225 -2.76 11.84 25.88
N VAL A 226 -3.78 10.99 25.65
CA VAL A 226 -4.27 10.60 24.34
C VAL A 226 -5.74 10.94 24.25
N THR A 227 -6.13 11.67 23.22
CA THR A 227 -7.53 12.07 22.99
C THR A 227 -8.01 11.48 21.67
N LEU A 228 -9.11 10.74 21.72
CA LEU A 228 -9.86 10.31 20.55
C LEU A 228 -11.07 11.22 20.37
N THR A 229 -11.09 11.99 19.29
CA THR A 229 -12.23 12.85 18.93
C THR A 229 -12.98 12.23 17.76
N VAL A 230 -14.30 12.11 17.88
CA VAL A 230 -15.19 11.65 16.79
C VAL A 230 -16.02 12.84 16.33
N ASP A 231 -15.93 13.16 15.06
CA ASP A 231 -16.66 14.27 14.44
C ASP A 231 -17.22 13.90 13.07
N ALA A 232 -18.23 14.63 12.60
CA ALA A 232 -18.82 14.43 11.29
C ALA A 232 -18.84 15.75 10.50
N ASP A 233 -18.27 15.70 9.30
CA ASP A 233 -18.46 16.72 8.28
C ASP A 233 -19.65 16.34 7.38
N LEU A 234 -20.79 16.93 7.65
CA LEU A 234 -22.04 16.68 6.91
C LEU A 234 -21.98 17.21 5.47
N GLN A 235 -21.13 18.21 5.18
CA GLN A 235 -20.96 18.74 3.83
C GLN A 235 -20.11 17.81 2.96
N ALA A 236 -19.04 17.28 3.54
CA ALA A 236 -18.20 16.29 2.88
C ALA A 236 -18.76 14.87 2.96
N SER A 237 -19.84 14.63 3.71
CA SER A 237 -20.41 13.31 4.00
C SER A 237 -19.34 12.34 4.54
N GLN A 238 -18.57 12.79 5.53
CA GLN A 238 -17.48 12.04 6.12
C GLN A 238 -17.55 12.06 7.65
N ILE A 239 -17.18 10.92 8.25
CA ILE A 239 -16.86 10.83 9.68
C ILE A 239 -15.34 10.88 9.82
N SER A 240 -14.87 11.62 10.81
CA SER A 240 -13.46 11.69 11.19
C SER A 240 -13.24 11.18 12.61
N TYR A 241 -12.24 10.32 12.77
CA TYR A 241 -11.72 9.86 14.04
C TYR A 241 -10.31 10.43 14.20
N THR A 242 -10.17 11.43 15.06
CA THR A 242 -8.90 12.09 15.30
C THR A 242 -8.27 11.56 16.59
N VAL A 243 -7.12 10.92 16.47
CA VAL A 243 -6.30 10.46 17.58
C VAL A 243 -5.16 11.45 17.77
N ALA A 244 -5.19 12.22 18.85
CA ALA A 244 -4.15 13.17 19.24
C ALA A 244 -3.43 12.66 20.47
N ASP A 245 -2.12 12.49 20.40
CA ASP A 245 -1.25 12.12 21.52
C ASP A 245 -0.29 13.24 21.88
N THR A 246 0.23 13.21 23.10
CA THR A 246 1.28 14.12 23.59
C THR A 246 2.67 13.47 23.61
N GLY A 247 2.87 12.41 22.82
CA GLY A 247 4.08 11.62 22.77
C GLY A 247 5.24 12.34 22.06
N MET A 248 6.11 11.55 21.45
CA MET A 248 7.32 12.06 20.78
C MET A 248 7.03 12.82 19.48
N GLY A 249 5.85 12.64 18.90
CA GLY A 249 5.47 13.22 17.62
C GLY A 249 6.12 12.56 16.41
N VAL A 250 5.74 13.05 15.23
CA VAL A 250 6.25 12.59 13.93
C VAL A 250 6.70 13.83 13.14
N PRO A 251 7.95 13.87 12.63
CA PRO A 251 8.40 14.95 11.75
C PRO A 251 7.53 15.05 10.49
N ALA A 252 7.16 16.27 10.09
CA ALA A 252 6.33 16.49 8.90
C ALA A 252 6.94 15.88 7.60
N ALA A 253 8.26 15.81 7.51
CA ALA A 253 8.96 15.18 6.39
C ALA A 253 8.70 13.67 6.28
N GLU A 254 8.33 13.02 7.39
CA GLU A 254 8.05 11.59 7.47
C GLU A 254 6.55 11.23 7.32
N ALA A 255 5.69 12.23 7.11
CA ALA A 255 4.23 12.10 7.17
C ALA A 255 3.65 11.02 6.24
N GLU A 256 4.24 10.81 5.07
CA GLU A 256 3.84 9.72 4.17
C GLU A 256 4.66 8.45 4.41
N HIS A 257 5.94 8.60 4.75
CA HIS A 257 6.85 7.47 4.92
C HIS A 257 6.47 6.54 6.08
N ILE A 258 5.87 7.07 7.16
CA ILE A 258 5.40 6.26 8.31
C ILE A 258 4.31 5.25 7.96
N PHE A 259 3.65 5.39 6.82
CA PHE A 259 2.65 4.44 6.33
C PHE A 259 3.22 3.34 5.43
N GLU A 260 4.51 3.41 5.10
CA GLU A 260 5.18 2.35 4.36
C GLU A 260 5.45 1.15 5.28
N PRO A 261 5.41 -0.08 4.75
CA PRO A 261 5.66 -1.28 5.53
C PRO A 261 7.07 -1.31 6.13
N ASN A 262 7.17 -1.79 7.37
CA ASN A 262 8.44 -1.95 8.12
C ASN A 262 9.18 -0.64 8.43
N VAL A 263 8.56 0.51 8.24
CA VAL A 263 9.15 1.78 8.63
C VAL A 263 9.03 1.97 10.14
N LYS A 264 10.16 2.34 10.76
CA LYS A 264 10.27 2.72 12.18
C LYS A 264 11.11 3.97 12.29
N LEU A 265 10.54 5.04 12.83
CA LEU A 265 11.31 6.26 13.12
C LEU A 265 12.20 6.10 14.36
N ASN A 266 11.88 5.15 15.23
CA ASN A 266 12.65 4.87 16.44
C ASN A 266 12.75 3.36 16.68
N SER A 267 13.98 2.85 16.72
CA SER A 267 14.29 1.43 16.92
C SER A 267 14.16 0.96 18.36
N TYR A 268 14.03 1.87 19.33
CA TYR A 268 13.89 1.53 20.76
C TYR A 268 12.52 0.96 21.12
N PHE A 269 11.52 1.17 20.29
CA PHE A 269 10.17 0.66 20.55
C PHE A 269 9.92 -0.65 19.79
N ASP A 270 9.37 -1.63 20.51
CA ASP A 270 8.99 -2.92 19.94
C ASP A 270 7.91 -2.79 18.87
N GLY A 271 7.95 -3.67 17.86
CA GLY A 271 6.94 -3.74 16.81
C GLY A 271 7.58 -3.88 15.43
N GLN A 272 6.80 -4.30 14.46
CA GLN A 272 7.26 -4.58 13.09
C GLN A 272 7.14 -3.39 12.12
N GLY A 273 6.58 -2.24 12.55
CA GLY A 273 6.34 -1.09 11.68
C GLY A 273 5.20 -1.31 10.67
N LEU A 274 4.22 -2.14 11.02
CA LEU A 274 3.13 -2.52 10.11
C LEU A 274 1.76 -1.92 10.51
N GLY A 275 1.60 -1.47 11.76
CA GLY A 275 0.29 -1.06 12.29
C GLY A 275 -0.36 0.10 11.51
N LEU A 276 0.39 1.16 11.25
CA LEU A 276 -0.12 2.32 10.48
C LEU A 276 -0.36 1.97 9.01
N THR A 277 0.46 1.10 8.43
CA THR A 277 0.28 0.59 7.07
C THR A 277 -1.05 -0.16 6.95
N PHE A 278 -1.34 -1.06 7.90
CA PHE A 278 -2.61 -1.78 7.94
C PHE A 278 -3.80 -0.86 8.17
N ALA A 279 -3.70 0.03 9.14
CA ALA A 279 -4.76 0.98 9.45
C ALA A 279 -5.14 1.80 8.20
N ARG A 280 -4.14 2.31 7.46
CA ARG A 280 -4.38 3.07 6.23
C ARG A 280 -4.94 2.20 5.10
N SER A 281 -4.46 0.97 4.94
CA SER A 281 -4.98 0.02 3.95
C SER A 281 -6.46 -0.28 4.19
N ILE A 282 -6.84 -0.60 5.42
CA ILE A 282 -8.23 -0.85 5.80
C ILE A 282 -9.09 0.40 5.55
N ALA A 283 -8.62 1.57 5.97
CA ALA A 283 -9.33 2.83 5.77
C ALA A 283 -9.64 3.09 4.29
N ARG A 284 -8.64 2.91 3.40
CA ARG A 284 -8.79 3.09 1.96
C ARG A 284 -9.74 2.08 1.33
N ARG A 285 -9.67 0.84 1.75
CA ARG A 285 -10.59 -0.23 1.31
C ARG A 285 -12.04 -0.02 1.78
N LEU A 286 -12.25 0.74 2.87
CA LEU A 286 -13.56 1.21 3.33
C LEU A 286 -14.02 2.50 2.62
N GLY A 287 -13.19 3.06 1.73
CA GLY A 287 -13.49 4.27 0.96
C GLY A 287 -13.06 5.58 1.65
N GLY A 288 -12.30 5.48 2.74
CA GLY A 288 -11.72 6.62 3.46
C GLY A 288 -10.21 6.74 3.29
N ASP A 289 -9.53 7.35 4.26
CA ASP A 289 -8.06 7.36 4.37
C ASP A 289 -7.62 7.54 5.84
N LEU A 290 -6.33 7.32 6.08
CA LEU A 290 -5.65 7.65 7.33
C LEU A 290 -4.46 8.56 7.02
N VAL A 291 -4.41 9.72 7.65
CA VAL A 291 -3.35 10.72 7.43
C VAL A 291 -2.79 11.23 8.76
N LEU A 292 -1.54 11.69 8.72
CA LEU A 292 -0.96 12.51 9.78
C LEU A 292 -1.31 13.98 9.54
N ASP A 293 -1.88 14.64 10.53
CA ASP A 293 -2.11 16.10 10.49
C ASP A 293 -0.80 16.84 10.73
N THR A 294 -0.16 17.27 9.66
CA THR A 294 1.09 18.03 9.71
C THR A 294 0.91 19.49 10.11
N THR A 295 -0.33 19.97 10.22
CA THR A 295 -0.63 21.32 10.70
C THR A 295 -0.68 21.40 12.23
N ASN A 296 -0.65 20.25 12.90
CA ASN A 296 -0.59 20.20 14.36
C ASN A 296 0.70 20.84 14.88
N THR A 297 0.56 21.90 15.68
CA THR A 297 1.67 22.61 16.34
C THR A 297 1.85 22.20 17.80
N GLU A 298 0.98 21.35 18.32
CA GLU A 298 1.06 20.83 19.68
C GLU A 298 2.07 19.69 19.78
N LYS A 299 2.53 19.41 21.00
CA LYS A 299 3.41 18.27 21.26
C LYS A 299 2.69 16.96 20.93
N GLY A 300 3.39 16.04 20.27
CA GLY A 300 2.88 14.73 19.92
C GLY A 300 2.47 14.61 18.46
N ALA A 301 1.71 13.57 18.14
CA ALA A 301 1.18 13.33 16.80
C ALA A 301 -0.36 13.44 16.79
N ARG A 302 -0.89 13.79 15.62
CA ARG A 302 -2.33 13.82 15.38
C ARG A 302 -2.65 13.02 14.11
N PHE A 303 -3.26 11.86 14.27
CA PHE A 303 -3.71 11.02 13.18
C PHE A 303 -5.20 11.21 12.94
N VAL A 304 -5.59 11.33 11.68
CA VAL A 304 -6.99 11.49 11.27
C VAL A 304 -7.38 10.32 10.37
N LEU A 305 -8.26 9.47 10.86
CA LEU A 305 -8.93 8.41 10.11
C LEU A 305 -10.27 8.95 9.62
N THR A 306 -10.49 8.96 8.32
CA THR A 306 -11.76 9.37 7.71
C THR A 306 -12.48 8.18 7.08
N LEU A 307 -13.82 8.16 7.23
CA LEU A 307 -14.68 7.17 6.57
C LEU A 307 -15.88 7.90 5.93
N PRO A 308 -16.33 7.47 4.74
CA PRO A 308 -17.54 8.03 4.12
C PRO A 308 -18.79 7.59 4.90
N MET A 309 -19.75 8.49 5.03
CA MET A 309 -21.06 8.23 5.67
C MET A 309 -21.97 7.37 4.77
#